data_6d7dd6daca0cb450bb80772d8caa3aab
#
_entry.id   6d7dd6daca0cb450bb80772d8caa3aab
#
_cell.length_a   1.000
_cell.length_b   1.000
_cell.length_c   1.000
_cell.angle_alpha   90.00
_cell.angle_beta   90.00
_cell.angle_gamma   90.00
#
_symmetry.space_group_name_H-M   'P 1'
#
loop_
_entity.id
_entity.type
_entity.pdbx_description
1 polymer ?
#
loop_
_entity_poly.entity_id
_entity_poly.type
_entity_poly.pdbx_seq_one_letter_code
_entity_poly.pdbx_strand_id
1 'polypeptide(L)'
;MGGLKATTVLEEKRGWCVSKAILLAACCRALGIPARLGYADVLNHLSTEKLRQRMKTNVFYWHGYTALYLDDRWVKATPAFNIELCEKFGLKPLEFNGRDDSIYHAFDQAGNRHMEYLHDRGQFLEPPIEAMRRTFDEYYPGWPDISDATEADFGGEVADETATR
;
A
#
# COMPACT_ATOMS: atom_id res chain seq x y z
N MET A 1 -16.57 -7.81 1.80
CA MET A 1 -15.50 -7.78 2.82
C MET A 1 -14.43 -8.88 2.66
N GLY A 2 -14.39 -9.61 1.56
CA GLY A 2 -13.42 -10.69 1.32
C GLY A 2 -11.96 -10.23 1.26
N GLY A 3 -11.67 -9.12 0.60
CA GLY A 3 -10.32 -8.69 0.23
C GLY A 3 -9.41 -8.15 1.34
N LEU A 4 -9.88 -7.98 2.57
CA LEU A 4 -9.08 -7.50 3.70
C LEU A 4 -8.70 -8.61 4.70
N LYS A 5 -8.71 -9.85 4.28
CA LYS A 5 -8.23 -10.99 5.08
C LYS A 5 -6.85 -11.42 4.57
N ALA A 6 -5.94 -11.74 5.50
CA ALA A 6 -4.62 -12.27 5.15
C ALA A 6 -4.70 -13.55 4.31
N THR A 7 -5.64 -14.44 4.64
CA THR A 7 -5.89 -15.69 3.90
C THR A 7 -6.28 -15.45 2.45
N THR A 8 -7.13 -14.46 2.18
CA THR A 8 -7.54 -14.11 0.80
C THR A 8 -6.32 -13.66 -0.03
N VAL A 9 -5.45 -12.81 0.53
CA VAL A 9 -4.23 -12.36 -0.16
C VAL A 9 -3.30 -13.54 -0.46
N LEU A 10 -3.19 -14.48 0.48
CA LEU A 10 -2.35 -15.67 0.31
C LEU A 10 -2.91 -16.61 -0.78
N GLU A 11 -4.21 -16.82 -0.82
CA GLU A 11 -4.89 -17.66 -1.79
C GLU A 11 -4.87 -17.06 -3.19
N GLU A 12 -5.19 -15.77 -3.32
CA GLU A 12 -5.26 -15.06 -4.59
C GLU A 12 -3.87 -14.64 -5.11
N LYS A 13 -2.82 -14.66 -4.26
CA LYS A 13 -1.45 -14.24 -4.57
C LYS A 13 -1.34 -12.81 -5.10
N ARG A 14 -2.30 -11.98 -4.76
CA ARG A 14 -2.38 -10.56 -5.13
C ARG A 14 -2.99 -9.74 -4.01
N GLY A 15 -2.74 -8.44 -4.03
CA GLY A 15 -3.28 -7.52 -3.06
C GLY A 15 -2.70 -6.12 -3.23
N TRP A 16 -3.34 -5.15 -2.62
CA TRP A 16 -2.89 -3.76 -2.56
C TRP A 16 -2.21 -3.44 -1.22
N CYS A 17 -1.74 -2.21 -1.03
CA CYS A 17 -0.93 -1.83 0.13
C CYS A 17 -1.55 -2.27 1.48
N VAL A 18 -2.84 -2.05 1.67
CA VAL A 18 -3.54 -2.41 2.92
C VAL A 18 -3.58 -3.93 3.12
N SER A 19 -4.04 -4.68 2.13
CA SER A 19 -4.19 -6.13 2.26
C SER A 19 -2.84 -6.85 2.37
N LYS A 20 -1.80 -6.37 1.68
CA LYS A 20 -0.43 -6.88 1.82
C LYS A 20 0.16 -6.57 3.21
N ALA A 21 -0.11 -5.38 3.77
CA ALA A 21 0.29 -5.05 5.14
C ALA A 21 -0.41 -5.95 6.17
N ILE A 22 -1.70 -6.27 5.97
CA ILE A 22 -2.44 -7.22 6.80
C ILE A 22 -1.82 -8.61 6.74
N LEU A 23 -1.47 -9.10 5.54
CA LEU A 23 -0.80 -10.39 5.38
C LEU A 23 0.55 -10.41 6.11
N LEU A 24 1.39 -9.40 5.93
CA LEU A 24 2.68 -9.30 6.62
C LEU A 24 2.51 -9.30 8.14
N ALA A 25 1.58 -8.51 8.67
CA ALA A 25 1.30 -8.47 10.09
C ALA A 25 0.82 -9.84 10.62
N ALA A 26 -0.04 -10.53 9.88
CA ALA A 26 -0.51 -11.87 10.25
C ALA A 26 0.61 -12.90 10.27
N CYS A 27 1.48 -12.91 9.26
CA CYS A 27 2.66 -13.80 9.21
C CYS A 27 3.61 -13.54 10.38
N CYS A 28 3.92 -12.27 10.67
CA CYS A 28 4.79 -11.91 11.79
C CYS A 28 4.20 -12.33 13.13
N ARG A 29 2.92 -12.08 13.37
CA ARG A 29 2.21 -12.48 14.59
C ARG A 29 2.19 -14.01 14.77
N ALA A 30 2.02 -14.77 13.68
CA ALA A 30 2.08 -16.24 13.70
C ALA A 30 3.46 -16.75 14.11
N LEU A 31 4.52 -15.99 13.86
CA LEU A 31 5.90 -16.28 14.28
C LEU A 31 6.26 -15.67 15.65
N GLY A 32 5.29 -15.12 16.39
CA GLY A 32 5.53 -14.49 17.69
C GLY A 32 6.15 -13.09 17.62
N ILE A 33 6.25 -12.49 16.44
CA ILE A 33 6.76 -11.12 16.26
C ILE A 33 5.59 -10.12 16.44
N PRO A 34 5.64 -9.23 17.46
CA PRO A 34 4.61 -8.22 17.61
C PRO A 34 4.53 -7.32 16.38
N ALA A 35 3.32 -7.14 15.84
CA ALA A 35 3.07 -6.36 14.65
C ALA A 35 1.79 -5.53 14.78
N ARG A 36 1.80 -4.33 14.20
CA ARG A 36 0.66 -3.42 14.10
C ARG A 36 0.44 -3.00 12.65
N LEU A 37 -0.80 -2.71 12.31
CA LEU A 37 -1.17 -2.13 11.03
C LEU A 37 -1.05 -0.61 11.15
N GLY A 38 -0.23 -0.01 10.31
CA GLY A 38 -0.08 1.44 10.25
C GLY A 38 -0.67 2.00 8.97
N TYR A 39 -1.18 3.22 9.04
CA TYR A 39 -1.82 3.88 7.90
C TYR A 39 -1.41 5.34 7.79
N ALA A 40 -1.27 5.80 6.56
CA ALA A 40 -1.02 7.20 6.24
C ALA A 40 -1.78 7.62 4.97
N ASP A 41 -2.07 8.91 4.84
CA ASP A 41 -2.50 9.48 3.56
C ASP A 41 -1.26 9.94 2.81
N VAL A 42 -1.17 9.56 1.55
CA VAL A 42 0.00 9.86 0.72
C VAL A 42 -0.43 10.43 -0.63
N LEU A 43 0.31 11.42 -1.11
CA LEU A 43 0.20 11.92 -2.47
C LEU A 43 1.15 11.10 -3.35
N ASN A 44 0.59 10.39 -4.33
CA ASN A 44 1.37 9.60 -5.27
C ASN A 44 1.44 10.29 -6.63
N HIS A 45 2.62 10.75 -7.01
CA HIS A 45 2.87 11.45 -8.27
C HIS A 45 3.00 10.50 -9.48
N LEU A 46 3.22 9.20 -9.24
CA LEU A 46 3.48 8.19 -10.28
C LEU A 46 2.31 7.21 -10.49
N SER A 47 1.10 7.58 -10.05
CA SER A 47 -0.08 6.75 -10.32
C SER A 47 -0.43 6.73 -11.83
N THR A 48 -1.02 5.61 -12.30
CA THR A 48 -1.51 5.50 -13.69
C THR A 48 -2.64 6.49 -13.96
N GLU A 49 -2.77 6.94 -15.22
CA GLU A 49 -3.87 7.84 -15.61
C GLU A 49 -5.24 7.19 -15.36
N LYS A 50 -5.38 5.91 -15.67
CA LYS A 50 -6.62 5.12 -15.43
C LYS A 50 -7.00 5.12 -13.94
N LEU A 51 -6.00 4.96 -13.05
CA LEU A 51 -6.24 5.00 -11.61
C LEU A 51 -6.64 6.39 -11.15
N ARG A 52 -5.97 7.45 -11.64
CA ARG A 52 -6.32 8.85 -11.34
C ARG A 52 -7.74 9.19 -11.76
N GLN A 53 -8.14 8.75 -12.96
CA GLN A 53 -9.50 8.96 -13.47
C GLN A 53 -10.55 8.23 -12.61
N ARG A 54 -10.24 7.04 -12.14
CA ARG A 54 -11.11 6.25 -11.26
C ARG A 54 -11.20 6.83 -9.85
N MET A 55 -10.06 7.21 -9.27
CA MET A 55 -10.00 7.80 -7.93
C MET A 55 -10.42 9.27 -7.90
N LYS A 56 -10.28 9.99 -9.01
CA LYS A 56 -10.49 11.45 -9.13
C LYS A 56 -9.58 12.29 -8.22
N THR A 57 -8.52 11.69 -7.70
CA THR A 57 -7.52 12.32 -6.84
C THR A 57 -6.19 11.58 -6.96
N ASN A 58 -5.09 12.28 -6.65
CA ASN A 58 -3.76 11.68 -6.53
C ASN A 58 -3.45 11.31 -5.07
N VAL A 59 -4.36 11.56 -4.13
CA VAL A 59 -4.19 11.19 -2.73
C VAL A 59 -4.67 9.77 -2.52
N PHE A 60 -3.78 8.95 -1.99
CA PHE A 60 -4.05 7.58 -1.56
C PHE A 60 -4.33 7.62 -0.06
N TYR A 61 -5.61 7.63 0.28
CA TYR A 61 -6.05 7.56 1.67
C TYR A 61 -5.82 6.17 2.24
N TRP A 62 -5.43 6.10 3.50
CA TRP A 62 -5.19 4.86 4.22
C TRP A 62 -4.11 3.97 3.59
N HIS A 63 -3.06 4.56 3.01
CA HIS A 63 -1.92 3.79 2.53
C HIS A 63 -1.32 2.95 3.67
N GLY A 64 -1.31 1.62 3.47
CA GLY A 64 -0.98 0.66 4.52
C GLY A 64 0.50 0.32 4.62
N TYR A 65 0.99 0.22 5.85
CA TYR A 65 2.28 -0.36 6.21
C TYR A 65 2.14 -1.26 7.43
N THR A 66 3.16 -2.04 7.74
CA THR A 66 3.23 -2.86 8.96
C THR A 66 4.33 -2.33 9.85
N ALA A 67 4.02 -2.02 11.12
CA ALA A 67 5.01 -1.77 12.14
C ALA A 67 5.34 -3.08 12.86
N LEU A 68 6.62 -3.43 12.93
CA LEU A 68 7.15 -4.67 13.50
C LEU A 68 8.01 -4.33 14.71
N TYR A 69 7.88 -5.09 15.80
CA TYR A 69 8.74 -4.94 16.97
C TYR A 69 9.92 -5.90 16.87
N LEU A 70 11.08 -5.37 16.53
CA LEU A 70 12.31 -6.10 16.30
C LEU A 70 13.46 -5.46 17.11
N ASP A 71 14.26 -6.25 17.77
CA ASP A 71 15.44 -5.77 18.53
C ASP A 71 15.10 -4.56 19.43
N ASP A 72 14.01 -4.70 20.23
CA ASP A 72 13.53 -3.70 21.21
C ASP A 72 13.07 -2.36 20.63
N ARG A 73 12.69 -2.33 19.34
CA ARG A 73 12.16 -1.13 18.66
C ARG A 73 11.09 -1.46 17.64
N TRP A 74 10.25 -0.48 17.35
CA TRP A 74 9.29 -0.55 16.25
C TRP A 74 9.95 -0.06 14.96
N VAL A 75 9.86 -0.85 13.89
CA VAL A 75 10.30 -0.51 12.53
C VAL A 75 9.15 -0.69 11.55
N LYS A 76 9.08 0.17 10.54
CA LYS A 76 8.00 0.16 9.54
C LYS A 76 8.44 -0.61 8.30
N ALA A 77 7.54 -1.44 7.75
CA ALA A 77 7.73 -2.14 6.49
C ALA A 77 6.52 -1.93 5.58
N THR A 78 6.76 -1.54 4.33
CA THR A 78 5.70 -1.28 3.34
C THR A 78 5.76 -2.29 2.19
N PRO A 79 5.01 -3.40 2.24
CA PRO A 79 5.08 -4.48 1.24
C PRO A 79 4.15 -4.21 0.03
N ALA A 80 4.06 -2.98 -0.47
CA ALA A 80 3.06 -2.62 -1.46
C ALA A 80 3.49 -2.91 -2.90
N PHE A 81 4.68 -2.49 -3.33
CA PHE A 81 5.16 -2.70 -4.69
C PHE A 81 6.10 -3.90 -4.77
N ASN A 82 5.86 -4.77 -5.74
CA ASN A 82 6.79 -5.82 -6.11
C ASN A 82 7.92 -5.26 -6.99
N ILE A 83 8.96 -6.08 -7.23
CA ILE A 83 10.16 -5.66 -7.98
C ILE A 83 9.79 -5.24 -9.40
N GLU A 84 8.94 -6.02 -10.09
CA GLU A 84 8.53 -5.73 -11.47
C GLU A 84 7.79 -4.39 -11.57
N LEU A 85 6.99 -4.06 -10.58
CA LEU A 85 6.28 -2.78 -10.55
C LEU A 85 7.25 -1.63 -10.28
N CYS A 86 8.24 -1.82 -9.40
CA CYS A 86 9.29 -0.84 -9.17
C CYS A 86 10.10 -0.56 -10.45
N GLU A 87 10.49 -1.59 -11.17
CA GLU A 87 11.21 -1.47 -12.44
C GLU A 87 10.42 -0.67 -13.48
N LYS A 88 9.12 -0.98 -13.64
CA LYS A 88 8.23 -0.28 -14.58
C LYS A 88 8.08 1.21 -14.26
N PHE A 89 8.06 1.58 -12.99
CA PHE A 89 7.96 2.98 -12.56
C PHE A 89 9.30 3.68 -12.39
N GLY A 90 10.43 3.01 -12.64
CA GLY A 90 11.76 3.56 -12.36
C GLY A 90 11.99 3.84 -10.87
N LEU A 91 11.41 3.02 -10.01
CA LEU A 91 11.56 3.11 -8.57
C LEU A 91 12.65 2.17 -8.08
N LYS A 92 13.37 2.59 -7.04
CA LYS A 92 14.22 1.68 -6.30
C LYS A 92 13.34 0.77 -5.43
N PRO A 93 13.45 -0.57 -5.51
CA PRO A 93 12.77 -1.46 -4.60
C PRO A 93 13.07 -1.12 -3.14
N LEU A 94 12.07 -1.25 -2.27
CA LEU A 94 12.26 -1.08 -0.84
C LEU A 94 12.96 -2.31 -0.27
N GLU A 95 14.13 -2.10 0.28
CA GLU A 95 14.85 -3.12 1.05
C GLU A 95 14.43 -3.02 2.52
N PHE A 96 14.35 -4.16 3.19
CA PHE A 96 14.06 -4.24 4.61
C PHE A 96 15.17 -4.97 5.36
N ASN A 97 15.87 -4.26 6.22
CA ASN A 97 16.99 -4.78 7.00
C ASN A 97 16.62 -5.12 8.47
N GLY A 98 15.37 -4.94 8.85
CA GLY A 98 14.88 -5.15 10.22
C GLY A 98 15.31 -4.08 11.24
N ARG A 99 15.99 -3.03 10.81
CA ARG A 99 16.55 -1.98 11.69
C ARG A 99 16.03 -0.59 11.39
N ASP A 100 15.91 -0.27 10.12
CA ASP A 100 15.47 1.04 9.65
C ASP A 100 14.07 0.93 9.05
N ASP A 101 13.32 2.04 9.09
CA ASP A 101 12.01 2.11 8.45
C ASP A 101 12.16 1.91 6.93
N SER A 102 11.44 0.94 6.38
CA SER A 102 11.32 0.70 4.95
C SER A 102 9.99 1.26 4.47
N ILE A 103 10.00 2.54 4.16
CA ILE A 103 8.87 3.31 3.64
C ILE A 103 9.22 3.90 2.28
N TYR A 104 8.22 4.34 1.52
CA TYR A 104 8.48 4.85 0.17
C TYR A 104 9.43 6.04 0.15
N HIS A 105 10.32 6.00 -0.86
CA HIS A 105 11.19 7.12 -1.18
C HIS A 105 10.37 8.31 -1.68
N ALA A 106 10.78 9.52 -1.28
CA ALA A 106 10.16 10.75 -1.76
C ALA A 106 10.38 11.00 -3.26
N PHE A 107 11.40 10.37 -3.84
CA PHE A 107 11.80 10.54 -5.24
C PHE A 107 12.02 9.20 -5.93
N ASP A 108 11.78 9.16 -7.25
CA ASP A 108 12.16 8.05 -8.13
C ASP A 108 13.66 8.07 -8.44
N GLN A 109 14.14 7.11 -9.26
CA GLN A 109 15.55 7.03 -9.66
C GLN A 109 16.00 8.20 -10.55
N ALA A 110 15.07 8.86 -11.23
CA ALA A 110 15.34 10.01 -12.09
C ALA A 110 15.27 11.35 -11.35
N GLY A 111 14.97 11.34 -10.05
CA GLY A 111 14.85 12.52 -9.20
C GLY A 111 13.49 13.21 -9.26
N ASN A 112 12.46 12.59 -9.87
CA ASN A 112 11.10 13.11 -9.84
C ASN A 112 10.42 12.77 -8.52
N ARG A 113 9.49 13.62 -8.08
CA ARG A 113 8.69 13.33 -6.89
C ARG A 113 7.89 12.05 -7.09
N HIS A 114 7.92 11.17 -6.08
CA HIS A 114 7.18 9.92 -6.08
C HIS A 114 6.08 9.92 -5.03
N MET A 115 6.43 9.86 -3.76
CA MET A 115 5.49 9.70 -2.67
C MET A 115 5.69 10.79 -1.62
N GLU A 116 4.62 11.45 -1.24
CA GLU A 116 4.62 12.50 -0.23
C GLU A 116 3.62 12.14 0.88
N TYR A 117 4.10 12.01 2.12
CA TYR A 117 3.26 11.71 3.27
C TYR A 117 2.54 12.98 3.73
N LEU A 118 1.20 12.95 3.70
CA LEU A 118 0.35 14.10 4.05
C LEU A 118 -0.13 14.03 5.50
N HIS A 119 -0.55 12.83 5.95
CA HIS A 119 -1.16 12.63 7.25
C HIS A 119 -0.88 11.23 7.78
N ASP A 120 -0.39 11.13 9.01
CA ASP A 120 -0.28 9.84 9.72
C ASP A 120 -1.61 9.55 10.41
N ARG A 121 -2.24 8.44 10.06
CA ARG A 121 -3.51 7.99 10.64
C ARG A 121 -3.33 7.11 11.87
N GLY A 122 -2.07 6.83 12.23
CA GLY A 122 -1.72 6.03 13.40
C GLY A 122 -1.60 4.54 13.15
N GLN A 123 -1.47 3.78 14.24
CA GLN A 123 -1.27 2.34 14.24
C GLN A 123 -2.40 1.62 14.99
N PHE A 124 -2.82 0.47 14.46
CA PHE A 124 -3.97 -0.29 14.91
C PHE A 124 -3.62 -1.77 15.07
N LEU A 125 -4.33 -2.47 15.95
CA LEU A 125 -4.22 -3.93 16.05
C LEU A 125 -4.99 -4.63 14.92
N GLU A 126 -6.15 -4.06 14.55
CA GLU A 126 -7.02 -4.52 13.49
C GLU A 126 -7.31 -3.39 12.50
N PRO A 127 -7.68 -3.68 11.24
CA PRO A 127 -8.03 -2.64 10.28
C PRO A 127 -9.24 -1.82 10.76
N PRO A 128 -9.19 -0.48 10.80
CA PRO A 128 -10.31 0.36 11.18
C PRO A 128 -11.33 0.51 10.03
N ILE A 129 -11.99 -0.60 9.67
CA ILE A 129 -12.81 -0.78 8.46
C ILE A 129 -13.85 0.34 8.29
N GLU A 130 -14.57 0.69 9.36
CA GLU A 130 -15.63 1.69 9.29
C GLU A 130 -15.09 3.12 9.01
N ALA A 131 -13.92 3.44 9.56
CA ALA A 131 -13.26 4.72 9.28
C ALA A 131 -12.73 4.76 7.84
N MET A 132 -12.15 3.65 7.37
CA MET A 132 -11.67 3.52 5.99
C MET A 132 -12.82 3.65 4.99
N ARG A 133 -13.93 2.94 5.23
CA ARG A 133 -15.13 3.00 4.39
C ARG A 133 -15.65 4.43 4.27
N ARG A 134 -15.87 5.12 5.40
CA ARG A 134 -16.33 6.54 5.38
C ARG A 134 -15.41 7.44 4.56
N THR A 135 -14.09 7.28 4.70
CA THR A 135 -13.14 8.06 3.92
C THR A 135 -13.24 7.74 2.43
N PHE A 136 -13.38 6.46 2.06
CA PHE A 136 -13.48 6.05 0.66
C PHE A 136 -14.80 6.49 0.02
N ASP A 137 -15.91 6.41 0.74
CA ASP A 137 -17.20 6.93 0.28
C ASP A 137 -17.15 8.45 0.01
N GLU A 138 -16.40 9.19 0.84
CA GLU A 138 -16.23 10.64 0.70
C GLU A 138 -15.31 11.03 -0.45
N TYR A 139 -14.15 10.38 -0.57
CA TYR A 139 -13.07 10.82 -1.47
C TYR A 139 -12.92 10.00 -2.74
N TYR A 140 -13.50 8.81 -2.82
CA TYR A 140 -13.48 7.92 -3.99
C TYR A 140 -14.89 7.57 -4.49
N PRO A 141 -15.67 8.54 -4.94
CA PRO A 141 -17.10 8.34 -5.24
C PRO A 141 -17.38 7.36 -6.39
N GLY A 142 -16.35 6.96 -7.13
CA GLY A 142 -16.44 5.95 -8.20
C GLY A 142 -15.95 4.56 -7.78
N TRP A 143 -15.63 4.35 -6.52
CA TRP A 143 -15.11 3.08 -6.02
C TRP A 143 -16.23 2.29 -5.33
N PRO A 144 -16.72 1.19 -5.91
CA PRO A 144 -17.95 0.54 -5.43
C PRO A 144 -17.82 -0.15 -4.07
N ASP A 145 -16.64 -0.67 -3.70
CA ASP A 145 -16.36 -1.23 -2.37
C ASP A 145 -14.85 -1.22 -2.12
N ILE A 146 -14.46 -1.12 -0.85
CA ILE A 146 -13.07 -1.24 -0.40
C ILE A 146 -12.47 -2.64 -0.74
N SER A 147 -13.31 -3.67 -0.89
CA SER A 147 -12.91 -5.01 -1.34
C SER A 147 -12.51 -5.04 -2.80
N ASP A 148 -13.06 -4.18 -3.65
CA ASP A 148 -12.79 -4.15 -5.09
C ASP A 148 -11.43 -3.54 -5.44
N ALA A 149 -10.78 -2.90 -4.48
CA ALA A 149 -9.39 -2.44 -4.64
C ALA A 149 -8.40 -3.61 -4.90
N THR A 150 -8.80 -4.84 -4.59
CA THR A 150 -8.01 -6.04 -4.90
C THR A 150 -8.07 -6.44 -6.36
N GLU A 151 -9.09 -6.01 -7.11
CA GLU A 151 -9.27 -6.35 -8.53
C GLU A 151 -8.51 -5.40 -9.48
N ALA A 152 -8.00 -4.28 -8.98
CA ALA A 152 -7.19 -3.40 -9.80
C ALA A 152 -5.86 -4.09 -10.17
N ASP A 153 -5.73 -4.50 -11.43
CA ASP A 153 -4.48 -5.01 -11.99
C ASP A 153 -3.52 -3.85 -12.29
N PHE A 154 -2.90 -3.34 -11.24
CA PHE A 154 -1.88 -2.29 -11.34
C PHE A 154 -0.74 -2.66 -12.28
N GLY A 155 -0.35 -3.94 -12.33
CA GLY A 155 0.72 -4.42 -13.19
C GLY A 155 0.36 -4.38 -14.67
N GLY A 156 -0.85 -4.78 -15.03
CA GLY A 156 -1.38 -4.71 -16.38
C GLY A 156 -1.61 -3.27 -16.85
N GLU A 157 -2.22 -2.45 -15.99
CA GLU A 157 -2.48 -1.03 -16.31
C GLU A 157 -1.20 -0.23 -16.59
N VAL A 158 -0.13 -0.48 -15.85
CA VAL A 158 1.19 0.15 -16.09
C VAL A 158 1.82 -0.35 -17.37
N ALA A 159 1.67 -1.65 -17.70
CA ALA A 159 2.18 -2.19 -18.96
C ALA A 159 1.52 -1.54 -20.18
N ASP A 160 0.20 -1.33 -20.13
CA ASP A 160 -0.57 -0.70 -21.21
C ASP A 160 -0.18 0.77 -21.40
N GLU A 161 0.03 1.54 -20.33
CA GLU A 161 0.43 2.96 -20.42
C GLU A 161 1.89 3.14 -20.89
N THR A 162 2.80 2.23 -20.53
CA THR A 162 4.21 2.31 -20.98
C THR A 162 4.39 1.85 -22.42
N ALA A 163 3.52 0.97 -22.92
CA ALA A 163 3.53 0.54 -24.32
C ALA A 163 3.01 1.62 -25.29
N THR A 164 2.31 2.65 -24.76
CA THR A 164 1.68 3.70 -25.58
C THR A 164 2.51 5.01 -25.63
N ARG A 165 3.66 5.04 -24.95
CA ARG A 165 4.63 6.15 -24.98
C ARG A 165 5.86 5.79 -25.78
#